data_0fcdd7e0fa744f7d745bccda591cd232
#
_entry.id   0fcdd7e0fa744f7d745bccda591cd232
#
_cell.length_a   1.000
_cell.length_b   1.000
_cell.length_c   1.000
_cell.angle_alpha   90.00
_cell.angle_beta   90.00
_cell.angle_gamma   90.00
#
_symmetry.space_group_name_H-M   'P 1'
#
loop_
_entity.id
_entity.type
_entity.pdbx_description
1 polymer ?
#
loop_
_entity_poly.entity_id
_entity_poly.type
_entity_poly.pdbx_seq_one_letter_code
_entity_poly.pdbx_strand_id
1 'polypeptide(L)'
;MSAIALAFAITEEAIEDNLYDRLASRYTKALARSMSNAKQVKAVEPLINGLPGVNTFLSGDGESLFGVAHPTIAGTFQNTLTTQADLNETSLEQSLIDIGQMTDERGLRV
;
A
#
# COMPACT_ATOMS: atom_id res chain seq x y z
N MET A 1 -10.29 -0.52 -7.31
CA MET A 1 -10.67 -0.80 -5.91
C MET A 1 -11.00 -2.29 -5.81
N SER A 2 -10.30 -3.08 -4.99
CA SER A 2 -10.58 -4.51 -4.84
C SER A 2 -11.40 -4.75 -3.57
N ALA A 3 -12.46 -5.55 -3.68
CA ALA A 3 -13.25 -5.98 -2.53
C ALA A 3 -12.59 -7.20 -1.87
N ILE A 4 -12.50 -7.19 -0.55
CA ILE A 4 -12.00 -8.31 0.24
C ILE A 4 -13.17 -8.83 1.07
N ALA A 5 -13.51 -10.11 0.91
CA ALA A 5 -14.56 -10.77 1.66
C ALA A 5 -14.01 -12.00 2.37
N LEU A 6 -14.52 -12.28 3.54
CA LEU A 6 -14.22 -13.46 4.32
C LEU A 6 -15.50 -13.96 4.96
N ALA A 7 -15.70 -15.27 5.02
CA ALA A 7 -16.89 -15.90 5.62
C ALA A 7 -16.47 -17.10 6.44
N PHE A 8 -17.34 -17.49 7.38
CA PHE A 8 -17.26 -18.76 8.07
C PHE A 8 -18.63 -19.45 8.04
N ALA A 9 -18.62 -20.76 8.10
CA ALA A 9 -19.85 -21.58 8.15
C ALA A 9 -19.88 -22.34 9.49
N ILE A 10 -21.08 -22.54 10.00
CA ILE A 10 -21.35 -23.36 11.18
C ILE A 10 -22.20 -24.54 10.71
N THR A 11 -21.84 -25.74 11.12
CA THR A 11 -22.56 -26.96 10.76
C THR A 11 -23.85 -27.08 11.58
N GLU A 12 -24.82 -27.78 11.01
CA GLU A 12 -26.09 -28.06 11.66
C GLU A 12 -25.91 -28.85 13.00
N GLU A 13 -24.97 -29.80 12.98
CA GLU A 13 -24.59 -30.57 14.18
C GLU A 13 -24.13 -29.66 15.34
N ALA A 14 -23.35 -28.60 15.04
CA ALA A 14 -22.89 -27.65 16.04
C ALA A 14 -24.05 -26.81 16.63
N ILE A 15 -25.12 -26.64 15.88
CA ILE A 15 -26.34 -25.96 16.33
C ILE A 15 -27.12 -26.88 17.23
N GLU A 16 -27.31 -28.16 16.88
CA GLU A 16 -28.00 -29.17 17.66
C GLU A 16 -27.33 -29.43 19.01
N ASP A 17 -25.99 -29.43 19.05
CA ASP A 17 -25.20 -29.64 20.28
C ASP A 17 -25.09 -28.37 21.17
N ASN A 18 -25.82 -27.32 20.89
CA ASN A 18 -25.83 -26.05 21.63
C ASN A 18 -24.45 -25.34 21.73
N LEU A 19 -23.54 -25.66 20.83
CA LEU A 19 -22.21 -25.06 20.75
C LEU A 19 -22.20 -23.73 19.97
N TYR A 20 -23.33 -23.38 19.37
CA TYR A 20 -23.47 -22.22 18.47
C TYR A 20 -23.01 -20.91 19.11
N ASP A 21 -23.46 -20.58 20.30
CA ASP A 21 -23.17 -19.30 20.96
C ASP A 21 -21.67 -19.10 21.22
N ARG A 22 -20.99 -20.15 21.68
CA ARG A 22 -19.55 -20.10 21.96
C ARG A 22 -18.71 -20.03 20.70
N LEU A 23 -19.07 -20.83 19.68
CA LEU A 23 -18.35 -20.90 18.41
C LEU A 23 -18.59 -19.64 17.56
N ALA A 24 -19.84 -19.20 17.42
CA ALA A 24 -20.19 -18.02 16.64
C ALA A 24 -19.47 -16.76 17.14
N SER A 25 -19.49 -16.52 18.43
CA SER A 25 -18.80 -15.36 19.03
C SER A 25 -17.28 -15.41 18.82
N ARG A 26 -16.67 -16.59 18.97
CA ARG A 26 -15.24 -16.79 18.77
C ARG A 26 -14.83 -16.59 17.32
N TYR A 27 -15.57 -17.18 16.38
CA TYR A 27 -15.29 -17.06 14.95
C TYR A 27 -15.55 -15.65 14.42
N THR A 28 -16.58 -14.96 14.90
CA THR A 28 -16.83 -13.56 14.53
C THR A 28 -15.68 -12.65 14.96
N LYS A 29 -15.13 -12.82 16.16
CA LYS A 29 -13.96 -12.06 16.63
C LYS A 29 -12.71 -12.38 15.82
N ALA A 30 -12.49 -13.65 15.46
CA ALA A 30 -11.38 -14.07 14.63
C ALA A 30 -11.49 -13.48 13.21
N LEU A 31 -12.70 -13.50 12.64
CA LEU A 31 -13.01 -12.88 11.34
C LEU A 31 -12.70 -11.38 11.35
N ALA A 32 -13.17 -10.66 12.37
CA ALA A 32 -12.91 -9.22 12.49
C ALA A 32 -11.43 -8.89 12.58
N ARG A 33 -10.64 -9.67 13.34
CA ARG A 33 -9.18 -9.52 13.43
C ARG A 33 -8.51 -9.80 12.07
N SER A 34 -8.91 -10.86 11.39
CA SER A 34 -8.38 -11.22 10.07
C SER A 34 -8.66 -10.14 9.04
N MET A 35 -9.87 -9.58 9.03
CA MET A 35 -10.23 -8.48 8.14
C MET A 35 -9.45 -7.19 8.45
N SER A 36 -9.22 -6.89 9.72
CA SER A 36 -8.38 -5.75 10.13
C SER A 36 -6.93 -5.92 9.64
N ASN A 37 -6.35 -7.11 9.84
CA ASN A 37 -5.02 -7.43 9.35
C ASN A 37 -4.93 -7.34 7.82
N ALA A 38 -5.92 -7.86 7.10
CA ALA A 38 -5.97 -7.77 5.64
C ALA A 38 -6.00 -6.32 5.14
N LYS A 39 -6.71 -5.43 5.82
CA LYS A 39 -6.70 -3.99 5.52
C LYS A 39 -5.31 -3.37 5.71
N GLN A 40 -4.64 -3.70 6.81
CA GLN A 40 -3.29 -3.19 7.09
C GLN A 40 -2.29 -3.66 6.03
N VAL A 41 -2.30 -4.95 5.70
CA VAL A 41 -1.43 -5.51 4.64
C VAL A 41 -1.70 -4.82 3.30
N LYS A 42 -2.97 -4.67 2.93
CA LYS A 42 -3.34 -3.97 1.68
C LYS A 42 -2.99 -2.49 1.67
N ALA A 43 -2.98 -1.84 2.82
CA ALA A 43 -2.58 -0.43 2.91
C ALA A 43 -1.06 -0.23 2.73
N VAL A 44 -0.26 -1.20 3.17
CA VAL A 44 1.21 -1.15 3.06
C VAL A 44 1.71 -1.69 1.70
N GLU A 45 0.94 -2.56 1.06
CA GLU A 45 1.30 -3.19 -0.22
C GLU A 45 1.74 -2.19 -1.31
N PRO A 46 1.08 -1.02 -1.51
CA PRO A 46 1.53 -0.02 -2.48
C PRO A 46 2.92 0.53 -2.18
N LEU A 47 3.28 0.69 -0.91
CA LEU A 47 4.59 1.19 -0.51
C LEU A 47 5.69 0.16 -0.75
N ILE A 48 5.43 -1.11 -0.41
CA ILE A 48 6.41 -2.19 -0.59
C ILE A 48 6.62 -2.50 -2.08
N ASN A 49 5.54 -2.52 -2.86
CA ASN A 49 5.56 -2.89 -4.28
C ASN A 49 5.66 -1.67 -5.21
N GLY A 50 5.80 -0.47 -4.67
CA GLY A 50 5.87 0.76 -5.45
C GLY A 50 7.26 1.12 -5.96
N LEU A 51 8.29 0.32 -5.64
CA LEU A 51 9.66 0.54 -6.09
C LEU A 51 9.84 0.19 -7.58
N PRO A 52 10.78 0.85 -8.28
CA PRO A 52 11.10 0.55 -9.67
C PRO A 52 11.52 -0.92 -9.85
N GLY A 53 11.00 -1.58 -10.89
CA GLY A 53 11.29 -2.99 -11.17
C GLY A 53 10.35 -4.00 -10.51
N VAL A 54 9.50 -3.56 -9.58
CA VAL A 54 8.42 -4.37 -9.03
C VAL A 54 7.11 -3.98 -9.72
N ASN A 55 6.87 -4.50 -10.90
CA ASN A 55 5.73 -4.14 -11.77
C ASN A 55 4.35 -4.53 -11.24
N THR A 56 4.21 -4.74 -9.95
CA THR A 56 2.96 -5.23 -9.35
C THR A 56 2.01 -4.09 -8.96
N PHE A 57 2.52 -2.90 -8.78
CA PHE A 57 1.73 -1.73 -8.39
C PHE A 57 2.12 -0.51 -9.23
N LEU A 58 1.36 -0.29 -10.30
CA LEU A 58 1.54 0.88 -11.14
C LEU A 58 0.63 2.01 -10.65
N SER A 59 1.14 3.23 -10.67
CA SER A 59 0.40 4.46 -10.44
C SER A 59 -0.63 4.70 -11.57
N GLY A 60 -1.47 5.72 -11.43
CA GLY A 60 -2.46 6.07 -12.44
C GLY A 60 -1.87 6.55 -13.77
N ASP A 61 -0.61 6.92 -13.79
CA ASP A 61 0.19 7.31 -14.96
C ASP A 61 0.90 6.13 -15.66
N GLY A 62 0.77 4.92 -15.11
CA GLY A 62 1.40 3.71 -15.64
C GLY A 62 2.82 3.44 -15.15
N GLU A 63 3.38 4.34 -14.33
CA GLU A 63 4.70 4.20 -13.71
C GLU A 63 4.61 3.61 -12.29
N SER A 64 5.74 3.14 -11.75
CA SER A 64 5.83 2.71 -10.35
C SER A 64 5.56 3.89 -9.42
N LEU A 65 5.01 3.66 -8.23
CA LEU A 65 4.73 4.72 -7.25
C LEU A 65 5.99 5.56 -6.95
N PHE A 66 7.12 4.90 -6.82
CA PHE A 66 8.44 5.55 -6.72
C PHE A 66 9.17 5.35 -8.04
N GLY A 67 9.25 6.37 -8.84
CA GLY A 67 9.78 6.29 -10.20
C GLY A 67 10.66 7.48 -10.56
N VAL A 68 11.41 7.31 -11.64
CA VAL A 68 12.33 8.34 -12.16
C VAL A 68 11.74 9.09 -13.35
N ALA A 69 10.58 8.68 -13.87
CA ALA A 69 10.04 9.15 -15.14
C ALA A 69 8.53 9.31 -15.14
N HIS A 70 7.93 9.84 -14.07
CA HIS A 70 6.50 10.15 -14.04
C HIS A 70 6.17 11.20 -15.11
N PRO A 71 5.26 10.91 -16.04
CA PRO A 71 4.89 11.84 -17.08
C PRO A 71 4.09 13.01 -16.51
N THR A 72 4.51 14.24 -16.83
CA THR A 72 3.78 15.46 -16.51
C THR A 72 3.65 16.33 -17.75
N ILE A 73 2.79 17.35 -17.71
CA ILE A 73 2.63 18.32 -18.83
C ILE A 73 3.96 19.07 -19.10
N ALA A 74 4.75 19.32 -18.05
CA ALA A 74 6.02 20.02 -18.12
C ALA A 74 7.20 19.12 -18.52
N GLY A 75 7.01 17.80 -18.62
CA GLY A 75 8.05 16.82 -18.90
C GLY A 75 7.96 15.61 -17.98
N THR A 76 9.10 15.02 -17.64
CA THR A 76 9.15 13.89 -16.69
C THR A 76 9.54 14.39 -15.30
N PHE A 77 8.90 13.82 -14.29
CA PHE A 77 9.16 14.10 -12.89
C PHE A 77 9.72 12.86 -12.20
N GLN A 78 10.66 13.07 -11.30
CA GLN A 78 11.29 12.03 -10.49
C GLN A 78 10.94 12.25 -9.01
N ASN A 79 10.48 11.20 -8.34
CA ASN A 79 10.17 11.23 -6.90
C ASN A 79 11.03 10.25 -6.08
N THR A 80 12.16 9.84 -6.63
CA THR A 80 13.18 9.01 -5.97
C THR A 80 14.54 9.69 -6.06
N LEU A 81 15.48 9.31 -5.19
CA LEU A 81 16.86 9.74 -5.32
C LEU A 81 17.44 9.28 -6.65
N THR A 82 18.16 10.16 -7.35
CA THR A 82 18.84 9.85 -8.63
C THR A 82 19.84 8.70 -8.45
N THR A 83 20.52 8.67 -7.32
CA THR A 83 21.40 7.56 -6.91
C THR A 83 20.81 6.96 -5.65
N GLN A 84 20.30 5.75 -5.75
CA GLN A 84 19.76 5.03 -4.60
C GLN A 84 20.90 4.73 -3.62
N ALA A 85 20.69 5.06 -2.36
CA ALA A 85 21.65 4.88 -1.27
C ALA A 85 20.94 4.52 0.02
N ASP A 86 21.64 3.86 0.91
CA ASP A 86 21.18 3.62 2.27
C ASP A 86 20.97 4.93 3.01
N LEU A 87 20.10 4.93 4.03
CA LEU A 87 19.82 6.09 4.83
C LEU A 87 21.09 6.52 5.61
N ASN A 88 21.65 7.66 5.23
CA ASN A 88 22.76 8.31 5.89
C ASN A 88 22.59 9.84 5.82
N GLU A 89 23.49 10.59 6.46
CA GLU A 89 23.43 12.06 6.49
C GLU A 89 23.35 12.66 5.07
N THR A 90 24.22 12.21 4.18
CA THR A 90 24.29 12.72 2.79
C THR A 90 23.02 12.39 2.00
N SER A 91 22.50 11.18 2.12
CA SER A 91 21.27 10.79 1.40
C SER A 91 20.03 11.51 1.93
N LEU A 92 20.00 11.79 3.23
CA LEU A 92 18.95 12.58 3.85
C LEU A 92 19.00 14.05 3.39
N GLU A 93 20.18 14.63 3.38
CA GLU A 93 20.41 16.01 2.90
C GLU A 93 20.02 16.16 1.41
N GLN A 94 20.41 15.19 0.58
CA GLN A 94 19.98 15.16 -0.83
C GLN A 94 18.46 15.02 -0.98
N SER A 95 17.82 14.19 -0.16
CA SER A 95 16.37 14.05 -0.17
C SER A 95 15.64 15.35 0.17
N LEU A 96 16.15 16.12 1.14
CA LEU A 96 15.61 17.44 1.49
C LEU A 96 15.74 18.45 0.37
N ILE A 97 16.88 18.43 -0.34
CA ILE A 97 17.11 19.27 -1.54
C ILE A 97 16.09 18.88 -2.64
N ASP A 98 15.97 17.60 -2.92
CA ASP A 98 15.06 17.08 -3.95
C ASP A 98 13.60 17.43 -3.64
N ILE A 99 13.15 17.29 -2.37
CA ILE A 99 11.82 17.73 -1.93
C ILE A 99 11.63 19.23 -2.16
N GLY A 100 12.61 20.05 -1.84
CA GLY A 100 12.55 21.50 -2.06
C GLY A 100 12.53 21.91 -3.55
N GLN A 101 12.88 20.98 -4.45
CA GLN A 101 12.86 21.18 -5.90
C GLN A 101 11.63 20.56 -6.57
N MET A 102 10.78 19.87 -5.81
CA MET A 102 9.56 19.26 -6.36
C MET A 102 8.66 20.30 -7.04
N THR A 103 8.10 19.90 -8.15
CA THR A 103 7.21 20.73 -8.97
C THR A 103 5.85 20.07 -9.11
N ASP A 104 4.84 20.87 -9.34
CA ASP A 104 3.50 20.39 -9.70
C ASP A 104 3.48 19.86 -11.15
N GLU A 105 2.31 19.37 -11.57
CA GLU A 105 2.05 18.91 -12.93
C GLU A 105 2.40 19.94 -14.03
N ARG A 106 2.39 21.23 -13.69
CA ARG A 106 2.68 22.35 -14.62
C ARG A 106 4.14 22.83 -14.57
N GLY A 107 4.97 22.20 -13.73
CA GLY A 107 6.36 22.58 -13.54
C GLY A 107 6.59 23.74 -12.57
N LEU A 108 5.58 24.13 -11.80
CA LEU A 108 5.72 25.14 -10.76
C LEU A 108 6.19 24.46 -9.46
N ARG A 109 7.10 25.10 -8.73
CA ARG A 109 7.54 24.62 -7.42
C ARG A 109 6.37 24.59 -6.42
N VAL A 110 6.28 23.50 -5.68
CA VAL A 110 5.26 23.28 -4.64
C VAL A 110 5.68 23.93 -3.33
#